data_07b8c6214f77e0f8f325972b7ad2b306
#
_entry.id   07b8c6214f77e0f8f325972b7ad2b306
#
_cell.length_a   1.000
_cell.length_b   1.000
_cell.length_c   1.000
_cell.angle_alpha   90.00
_cell.angle_beta   90.00
_cell.angle_gamma   90.00
#
_symmetry.space_group_name_H-M   'P 1'
#
loop_
_entity.id
_entity.type
_entity.pdbx_description
1 polymer ?
#
loop_
_entity_poly.entity_id
_entity_poly.type
_entity_poly.pdbx_seq_one_letter_code
_entity_poly.pdbx_strand_id
1 'polypeptide(L)'
;MRALIISVDLGSPDYGAHADEFVMLAKGAGAQIVATLTAKRSRPDAAYFIGTGKLQEGVLLAQETDAEVILFDQPLSPAQQRNLERHLKVRVVDRTSLILDIFAQRAKTHEGKLQVELAQLEHLSTRLV
;
A
#
# COMPACT_ATOMS: atom_id res chain seq x y z
N MET A 1 2.58 -14.54 -1.35
CA MET A 1 3.33 -13.34 -1.77
C MET A 1 3.94 -12.66 -0.55
N ARG A 2 5.23 -12.46 -0.56
CA ARG A 2 5.97 -11.88 0.58
C ARG A 2 5.81 -10.36 0.55
N ALA A 3 5.25 -9.79 1.60
CA ALA A 3 4.90 -8.38 1.66
C ALA A 3 5.53 -7.67 2.85
N LEU A 4 6.13 -6.51 2.59
CA LEU A 4 6.56 -5.56 3.61
C LEU A 4 5.47 -4.49 3.71
N ILE A 5 4.95 -4.26 4.92
CA ILE A 5 3.98 -3.19 5.15
C ILE A 5 4.73 -1.93 5.58
N ILE A 6 4.37 -0.80 4.97
CA ILE A 6 4.78 0.53 5.45
C ILE A 6 3.53 1.28 5.88
N SER A 7 3.52 1.71 7.13
CA SER A 7 2.40 2.43 7.72
C SER A 7 2.89 3.71 8.38
N VAL A 8 2.21 4.83 8.12
CA VAL A 8 2.63 6.14 8.61
C VAL A 8 1.58 6.71 9.57
N ASP A 9 2.01 7.04 10.78
CA ASP A 9 1.19 7.71 11.77
C ASP A 9 1.29 9.22 11.54
N LEU A 10 0.18 9.82 11.10
CA LEU A 10 0.08 11.27 10.85
C LEU A 10 -0.55 12.02 12.03
N GLY A 11 -0.64 11.37 13.19
CA GLY A 11 -1.21 11.98 14.39
C GLY A 11 -2.70 11.71 14.57
N SER A 12 -3.30 10.83 13.77
CA SER A 12 -4.69 10.45 13.94
C SER A 12 -4.89 9.64 15.23
N PRO A 13 -5.92 9.95 16.04
CA PRO A 13 -6.22 9.13 17.23
C PRO A 13 -6.63 7.69 16.89
N ASP A 14 -7.08 7.46 15.67
CA ASP A 14 -7.52 6.14 15.19
C ASP A 14 -6.41 5.34 14.52
N TYR A 15 -5.18 5.82 14.55
CA TYR A 15 -4.09 5.22 13.77
C TYR A 15 -3.91 3.73 14.07
N GLY A 16 -3.91 3.33 15.34
CA GLY A 16 -3.73 1.92 15.72
C GLY A 16 -4.76 0.99 15.09
N ALA A 17 -6.04 1.36 15.18
CA ALA A 17 -7.13 0.59 14.60
C ALA A 17 -7.03 0.56 13.07
N HIS A 18 -6.65 1.68 12.46
CA HIS A 18 -6.49 1.81 11.01
C HIS A 18 -5.35 0.92 10.49
N ALA A 19 -4.22 0.92 11.21
CA ALA A 19 -3.08 0.07 10.85
C ALA A 19 -3.41 -1.42 11.00
N ASP A 20 -4.12 -1.80 12.07
CA ASP A 20 -4.54 -3.18 12.29
C ASP A 20 -5.49 -3.65 11.19
N GLU A 21 -6.43 -2.80 10.78
CA GLU A 21 -7.34 -3.09 9.67
C GLU A 21 -6.56 -3.34 8.38
N PHE A 22 -5.54 -2.54 8.10
CA PHE A 22 -4.73 -2.71 6.89
C PHE A 22 -4.00 -4.06 6.88
N VAL A 23 -3.46 -4.48 8.01
CA VAL A 23 -2.83 -5.80 8.14
C VAL A 23 -3.84 -6.90 7.82
N MET A 24 -5.07 -6.78 8.34
CA MET A 24 -6.15 -7.74 8.07
C MET A 24 -6.51 -7.78 6.58
N LEU A 25 -6.60 -6.62 5.94
CA LEU A 25 -6.86 -6.52 4.50
C LEU A 25 -5.74 -7.20 3.71
N ALA A 26 -4.49 -6.97 4.06
CA ALA A 26 -3.34 -7.57 3.40
C ALA A 26 -3.36 -9.09 3.50
N LYS A 27 -3.61 -9.62 4.69
CA LYS A 27 -3.73 -11.06 4.91
C LYS A 27 -4.89 -11.66 4.12
N GLY A 28 -6.02 -10.97 4.09
CA GLY A 28 -7.19 -11.38 3.30
C GLY A 28 -6.93 -11.41 1.81
N ALA A 29 -6.00 -10.62 1.33
CA ALA A 29 -5.57 -10.61 -0.07
C ALA A 29 -4.53 -11.69 -0.40
N GLY A 30 -4.14 -12.50 0.58
CA GLY A 30 -3.19 -13.59 0.39
C GLY A 30 -1.73 -13.18 0.63
N ALA A 31 -1.48 -12.02 1.23
CA ALA A 31 -0.12 -11.60 1.51
C ALA A 31 0.45 -12.30 2.74
N GLN A 32 1.72 -12.69 2.65
CA GLN A 32 2.50 -13.13 3.80
C GLN A 32 3.28 -11.93 4.30
N ILE A 33 2.94 -11.43 5.48
CA ILE A 33 3.59 -10.24 6.06
C ILE A 33 4.96 -10.66 6.60
N VAL A 34 6.02 -10.20 5.93
CA VAL A 34 7.39 -10.55 6.34
C VAL A 34 8.02 -9.50 7.24
N ALA A 35 7.55 -8.26 7.18
CA ALA A 35 8.00 -7.18 8.06
C ALA A 35 7.01 -6.03 8.00
N THR A 36 7.03 -5.18 9.03
CA THR A 36 6.23 -3.96 9.09
C THR A 36 7.14 -2.80 9.50
N LEU A 37 7.12 -1.74 8.70
CA LEU A 37 7.84 -0.50 8.98
C LEU A 37 6.84 0.57 9.33
N THR A 38 6.96 1.16 10.51
CA THR A 38 6.10 2.26 10.94
C THR A 38 6.91 3.55 11.02
N ALA A 39 6.26 4.67 10.70
CA ALA A 39 6.86 5.99 10.77
C ALA A 39 5.86 6.98 11.35
N LYS A 40 6.37 8.03 11.99
CA LYS A 40 5.55 9.15 12.48
C LYS A 40 5.93 10.40 11.71
N ARG A 41 4.93 11.13 11.23
CA ARG A 41 5.14 12.40 10.56
C ARG A 41 3.99 13.35 10.87
N SER A 42 4.30 14.65 10.87
CA SER A 42 3.25 15.67 11.00
C SER A 42 2.49 15.81 9.66
N ARG A 43 3.15 15.55 8.54
CA ARG A 43 2.55 15.58 7.21
C ARG A 43 3.34 14.69 6.25
N PRO A 44 2.70 14.21 5.17
CA PRO A 44 3.40 13.39 4.17
C PRO A 44 4.49 14.19 3.44
N ASP A 45 5.59 13.52 3.11
CA ASP A 45 6.57 14.09 2.20
C ASP A 45 6.03 14.07 0.78
N ALA A 46 6.28 15.12 0.01
CA ALA A 46 5.74 15.26 -1.33
C ALA A 46 6.33 14.23 -2.30
N ALA A 47 7.59 13.82 -2.12
CA ALA A 47 8.28 12.91 -3.03
C ALA A 47 8.11 11.44 -2.67
N TYR A 48 8.20 11.10 -1.37
CA TYR A 48 8.24 9.70 -0.92
C TYR A 48 7.20 9.35 0.15
N PHE A 49 6.39 10.28 0.58
CA PHE A 49 5.47 10.17 1.70
C PHE A 49 6.18 10.05 3.05
N ILE A 50 7.28 9.33 3.14
CA ILE A 50 8.08 9.12 4.36
C ILE A 50 9.41 9.88 4.25
N GLY A 51 10.09 10.05 5.40
CA GLY A 51 11.40 10.70 5.43
C GLY A 51 12.50 9.78 4.89
N THR A 52 13.64 10.40 4.55
CA THR A 52 14.77 9.68 3.95
C THR A 52 15.35 8.59 4.84
N GLY A 53 15.37 8.80 6.16
CA GLY A 53 15.83 7.78 7.11
C GLY A 53 14.96 6.53 7.09
N LYS A 54 13.64 6.70 7.11
CA LYS A 54 12.70 5.58 7.04
C LYS A 54 12.72 4.92 5.67
N LEU A 55 12.90 5.70 4.62
CA LEU A 55 13.04 5.16 3.27
C LEU A 55 14.25 4.21 3.20
N GLN A 56 15.38 4.60 3.78
CA GLN A 56 16.57 3.77 3.81
C GLN A 56 16.34 2.50 4.64
N GLU A 57 15.68 2.59 5.78
CA GLU A 57 15.24 1.41 6.55
C GLU A 57 14.40 0.47 5.69
N GLY A 58 13.47 1.02 4.92
CA GLY A 58 12.63 0.24 4.02
C GLY A 58 13.41 -0.51 2.96
N VAL A 59 14.42 0.13 2.38
CA VAL A 59 15.33 -0.51 1.41
C VAL A 59 16.01 -1.72 2.04
N LEU A 60 16.57 -1.55 3.23
CA LEU A 60 17.28 -2.63 3.92
C LEU A 60 16.33 -3.77 4.32
N LEU A 61 15.16 -3.44 4.86
CA LEU A 61 14.18 -4.45 5.24
C LEU A 61 13.65 -5.24 4.04
N ALA A 62 13.43 -4.57 2.92
CA ALA A 62 12.96 -5.24 1.71
C ALA A 62 14.00 -6.25 1.21
N GLN A 63 15.28 -5.88 1.28
CA GLN A 63 16.36 -6.77 0.89
C GLN A 63 16.51 -7.95 1.86
N GLU A 64 16.52 -7.69 3.16
CA GLU A 64 16.68 -8.72 4.17
C GLU A 64 15.57 -9.76 4.19
N THR A 65 14.35 -9.34 3.89
CA THR A 65 13.15 -10.19 3.94
C THR A 65 12.75 -10.76 2.59
N ASP A 66 13.46 -10.41 1.52
CA ASP A 66 13.11 -10.77 0.15
C ASP A 66 11.65 -10.43 -0.17
N ALA A 67 11.24 -9.22 0.21
CA ALA A 67 9.88 -8.76 -0.05
C ALA A 67 9.63 -8.65 -1.55
N GLU A 68 8.51 -9.20 -1.99
CA GLU A 68 8.08 -9.15 -3.40
C GLU A 68 7.23 -7.93 -3.68
N VAL A 69 6.61 -7.37 -2.64
CA VAL A 69 5.72 -6.21 -2.74
C VAL A 69 5.81 -5.39 -1.46
N ILE A 70 5.68 -4.08 -1.63
CA ILE A 70 5.49 -3.16 -0.50
C ILE A 70 4.01 -2.78 -0.46
N LEU A 71 3.35 -3.01 0.68
CA LEU A 71 1.97 -2.59 0.89
C LEU A 71 1.98 -1.32 1.74
N PHE A 72 1.57 -0.21 1.14
CA PHE A 72 1.61 1.10 1.78
C PHE A 72 0.22 1.46 2.31
N ASP A 73 0.12 1.75 3.61
CA ASP A 73 -1.15 1.90 4.33
C ASP A 73 -1.92 3.19 4.01
N GLN A 74 -1.34 4.11 3.29
CA GLN A 74 -2.01 5.35 2.90
C GLN A 74 -2.10 5.45 1.38
N PRO A 75 -3.12 6.18 0.86
CA PRO A 75 -3.16 6.48 -0.57
C PRO A 75 -1.92 7.28 -0.99
N LEU A 76 -1.32 6.90 -2.10
CA LEU A 76 -0.14 7.56 -2.64
C LEU A 76 -0.50 8.32 -3.91
N SER A 77 0.17 9.46 -4.12
CA SER A 77 0.11 10.10 -5.43
C SER A 77 0.89 9.25 -6.45
N PRO A 78 0.60 9.38 -7.75
CA PRO A 78 1.39 8.66 -8.77
C PRO A 78 2.88 8.95 -8.70
N ALA A 79 3.25 10.19 -8.37
CA ALA A 79 4.66 10.57 -8.23
C ALA A 79 5.30 9.89 -7.02
N GLN A 80 4.62 9.87 -5.87
CA GLN A 80 5.12 9.19 -4.68
C GLN A 80 5.30 7.69 -4.92
N GLN A 81 4.31 7.05 -5.53
CA GLN A 81 4.39 5.62 -5.84
C GLN A 81 5.57 5.32 -6.75
N ARG A 82 5.74 6.07 -7.81
CA ARG A 82 6.84 5.89 -8.76
C ARG A 82 8.20 6.10 -8.09
N ASN A 83 8.33 7.14 -7.28
CA ASN A 83 9.58 7.43 -6.57
C ASN A 83 9.92 6.34 -5.57
N LEU A 84 8.94 5.83 -4.82
CA LEU A 84 9.13 4.74 -3.89
C LEU A 84 9.55 3.45 -4.60
N GLU A 85 8.88 3.10 -5.68
CA GLU A 85 9.25 1.90 -6.47
C GLU A 85 10.66 1.99 -7.02
N ARG A 86 11.04 3.17 -7.51
CA ARG A 86 12.38 3.38 -8.05
C ARG A 86 13.45 3.23 -6.97
N HIS A 87 13.18 3.71 -5.77
CA HIS A 87 14.13 3.69 -4.68
C HIS A 87 14.20 2.34 -3.98
N LEU A 88 13.05 1.74 -3.70
CA LEU A 88 12.94 0.44 -3.03
C LEU A 88 13.22 -0.73 -3.96
N LYS A 89 13.10 -0.52 -5.27
CA LYS A 89 13.26 -1.54 -6.32
C LYS A 89 12.32 -2.73 -6.15
N VAL A 90 11.14 -2.46 -5.60
CA VAL A 90 10.08 -3.42 -5.35
C VAL A 90 8.76 -2.76 -5.73
N ARG A 91 7.82 -3.54 -6.24
CA ARG A 91 6.49 -3.05 -6.56
C ARG A 91 5.82 -2.48 -5.30
N VAL A 92 5.19 -1.32 -5.43
CA VAL A 92 4.47 -0.66 -4.34
C VAL A 92 2.99 -0.63 -4.65
N VAL A 93 2.17 -1.12 -3.72
CA VAL A 93 0.71 -1.11 -3.82
C VAL A 93 0.18 -0.33 -2.63
N ASP A 94 -0.56 0.74 -2.89
CA ASP A 94 -1.15 1.53 -1.81
C ASP A 94 -2.49 0.94 -1.34
N ARG A 95 -3.05 1.53 -0.28
CA ARG A 95 -4.30 1.05 0.32
C ARG A 95 -5.45 0.99 -0.69
N THR A 96 -5.61 2.00 -1.52
CA THR A 96 -6.69 2.06 -2.51
C THR A 96 -6.56 0.94 -3.53
N SER A 97 -5.36 0.73 -4.06
CA SER A 97 -5.11 -0.33 -5.04
C SER A 97 -5.29 -1.72 -4.43
N LEU A 98 -4.89 -1.90 -3.17
CA LEU A 98 -5.10 -3.18 -2.48
C LEU A 98 -6.58 -3.50 -2.34
N ILE A 99 -7.40 -2.54 -1.96
CA ILE A 99 -8.85 -2.72 -1.84
C ILE A 99 -9.46 -3.10 -3.18
N LEU A 100 -9.05 -2.44 -4.26
CA LEU A 100 -9.52 -2.77 -5.60
C LEU A 100 -9.11 -4.17 -6.03
N ASP A 101 -7.89 -4.60 -5.68
CA ASP A 101 -7.42 -5.95 -5.97
C ASP A 101 -8.26 -7.01 -5.23
N ILE A 102 -8.64 -6.73 -3.98
CA ILE A 102 -9.51 -7.62 -3.20
C ILE A 102 -10.87 -7.77 -3.87
N PHE A 103 -11.47 -6.66 -4.31
CA PHE A 103 -12.72 -6.67 -5.06
C PHE A 103 -12.59 -7.50 -6.34
N ALA A 104 -11.52 -7.32 -7.08
CA ALA A 104 -11.27 -8.07 -8.31
C ALA A 104 -11.19 -9.57 -8.05
N GLN A 105 -10.52 -10.00 -6.99
CA GLN A 105 -10.42 -11.41 -6.62
C GLN A 105 -11.80 -11.99 -6.27
N ARG A 106 -12.60 -11.26 -5.51
CA ARG A 106 -13.95 -11.70 -5.13
C ARG A 106 -14.90 -11.77 -6.33
N ALA A 107 -14.74 -10.86 -7.27
CA ALA A 107 -15.59 -10.82 -8.45
C ALA A 107 -15.40 -11.99 -9.41
N LYS A 108 -14.27 -12.65 -9.36
CA LYS A 108 -14.02 -13.85 -10.20
C LYS A 108 -14.99 -14.99 -9.91
N THR A 109 -15.62 -14.98 -8.74
CA THR A 109 -16.51 -16.05 -8.30
C THR A 109 -17.97 -15.64 -8.19
N HIS A 110 -18.34 -14.39 -8.55
CA HIS A 110 -19.68 -13.87 -8.29
C HIS A 110 -20.19 -12.90 -9.36
N GLU A 111 -21.49 -12.61 -9.24
CA GLU A 111 -22.24 -11.69 -10.07
C GLU A 111 -21.77 -10.24 -9.97
N GLY A 112 -20.85 -9.95 -9.05
CA GLY A 112 -20.29 -8.61 -8.84
C GLY A 112 -19.24 -8.18 -9.84
N LYS A 113 -18.93 -8.99 -10.84
CA LYS A 113 -17.87 -8.69 -11.81
C LYS A 113 -18.06 -7.36 -12.52
N LEU A 114 -19.30 -7.05 -12.91
CA LEU A 114 -19.62 -5.78 -13.57
C LEU A 114 -19.36 -4.58 -12.65
N GLN A 115 -19.75 -4.70 -11.38
CA GLN A 115 -19.52 -3.63 -10.40
C GLN A 115 -18.04 -3.39 -10.16
N VAL A 116 -17.23 -4.43 -10.14
CA VAL A 116 -15.79 -4.32 -10.00
C VAL A 116 -15.18 -3.60 -11.20
N GLU A 117 -15.61 -3.92 -12.40
CA GLU A 117 -15.14 -3.24 -13.61
C GLU A 117 -15.44 -1.74 -13.55
N LEU A 118 -16.64 -1.36 -13.08
CA LEU A 118 -17.00 0.05 -12.92
C LEU A 118 -16.13 0.74 -11.87
N ALA A 119 -15.86 0.10 -10.74
CA ALA A 119 -15.01 0.66 -9.70
C ALA A 119 -13.58 0.87 -10.19
N GLN A 120 -13.05 -0.06 -10.95
CA GLN A 120 -11.72 0.06 -11.53
C GLN A 120 -11.65 1.19 -12.57
N LEU A 121 -12.68 1.34 -13.39
CA LEU A 121 -12.75 2.43 -14.35
C LEU A 121 -12.80 3.80 -13.67
N GLU A 122 -13.58 3.93 -12.61
CA GLU A 122 -13.64 5.17 -11.83
C GLU A 122 -12.28 5.51 -11.23
N HIS A 123 -11.59 4.51 -10.68
CA HIS A 123 -10.25 4.70 -10.12
C HIS A 123 -9.25 5.16 -11.17
N LEU A 124 -9.27 4.54 -12.35
CA LEU A 124 -8.40 4.92 -13.46
C LEU A 124 -8.70 6.36 -13.94
N SER A 125 -9.98 6.72 -14.06
CA SER A 125 -10.38 8.08 -14.42
C SER A 125 -9.83 9.11 -13.44
N THR A 126 -9.91 8.82 -12.15
CA THR A 126 -9.39 9.70 -11.11
C THR A 126 -7.88 9.90 -11.24
N ARG A 127 -7.16 8.84 -11.60
CA ARG A 127 -5.70 8.91 -11.78
C ARG A 127 -5.26 9.63 -13.04
N LEU A 128 -6.09 9.60 -14.08
CA LEU A 128 -5.76 10.24 -15.36
C LEU A 128 -6.01 11.75 -15.35
N VAL A 129 -6.76 12.25 -14.39
CA VAL A 129 -7.03 13.66 -14.21
C VAL A 129 -6.02 14.29 -13.26
#